data_9c025e765bbabbc5d550a242a51ba78e
#
_entry.id   9c025e765bbabbc5d550a242a51ba78e
#
_cell.length_a   1.000
_cell.length_b   1.000
_cell.length_c   1.000
_cell.angle_alpha   90.00
_cell.angle_beta   90.00
_cell.angle_gamma   90.00
#
_symmetry.space_group_name_H-M   'P 1'
#
loop_
_entity.id
_entity.type
_entity.pdbx_description
1 polymer ?
#
loop_
_entity_poly.entity_id
_entity_poly.type
_entity_poly.pdbx_seq_one_letter_code
_entity_poly.pdbx_strand_id
1 'polypeptide(L)'
;MPSQLGLLKRMEPVYALYPWKSLLKTGSNGVAVSPYGRNLMREMMMVYDGDQSRYARLSGHGFRILAEAMEKDLPYELKCPALLICGKKDHAGSCIRYNKAWHKQTGIPLEWIEDAGHNSNTDKPEYINALIAEFVKKLA
;
A
#
# COMPACT_ATOMS: atom_id res chain seq x y z
N MET A 1 -16.09 10.96 -8.50
CA MET A 1 -15.50 10.28 -7.36
C MET A 1 -15.28 11.15 -6.11
N PRO A 2 -15.98 12.29 -5.94
CA PRO A 2 -15.82 13.14 -4.74
C PRO A 2 -16.15 12.43 -3.42
N SER A 3 -17.07 11.44 -3.43
CA SER A 3 -17.48 10.70 -2.23
C SER A 3 -16.39 9.79 -1.65
N GLN A 4 -15.52 9.20 -2.48
CA GLN A 4 -14.43 8.34 -2.02
C GLN A 4 -13.31 9.16 -1.36
N LEU A 5 -12.95 10.30 -1.92
CA LEU A 5 -11.95 11.20 -1.33
C LEU A 5 -12.44 11.78 0.00
N GLY A 6 -13.70 12.13 0.09
CA GLY A 6 -14.32 12.57 1.34
C GLY A 6 -14.28 11.51 2.44
N LEU A 7 -14.44 10.24 2.09
CA LEU A 7 -14.29 9.12 3.03
C LEU A 7 -12.85 8.97 3.51
N LEU A 8 -11.88 8.99 2.61
CA LEU A 8 -10.45 8.90 2.97
C LEU A 8 -10.03 9.98 3.97
N LYS A 9 -10.51 11.21 3.79
CA LYS A 9 -10.23 12.31 4.73
C LYS A 9 -10.81 12.12 6.14
N ARG A 10 -11.73 11.17 6.32
CA ARG A 10 -12.44 10.91 7.58
C ARG A 10 -12.12 9.53 8.17
N MET A 11 -11.01 8.91 7.80
CA MET A 11 -10.65 7.57 8.28
C MET A 11 -10.19 7.51 9.73
N GLU A 12 -9.71 8.61 10.31
CA GLU A 12 -9.24 8.64 11.70
C GLU A 12 -10.28 8.15 12.71
N PRO A 13 -11.52 8.68 12.77
CA PRO A 13 -12.53 8.19 13.70
C PRO A 13 -12.92 6.73 13.44
N VAL A 14 -12.86 6.26 12.19
CA VAL A 14 -13.12 4.86 11.87
C VAL A 14 -12.09 3.95 12.55
N TYR A 15 -10.81 4.28 12.44
CA TYR A 15 -9.74 3.52 13.10
C TYR A 15 -9.74 3.66 14.63
N ALA A 16 -10.16 4.81 15.16
CA ALA A 16 -10.23 5.03 16.59
C ALA A 16 -11.34 4.19 17.26
N LEU A 17 -12.46 3.99 16.57
CA LEU A 17 -13.63 3.30 17.10
C LEU A 17 -13.70 1.82 16.72
N TYR A 18 -12.95 1.37 15.70
CA TYR A 18 -12.96 -0.03 15.28
C TYR A 18 -12.30 -0.93 16.34
N PRO A 19 -12.90 -2.09 16.69
CA PRO A 19 -12.32 -2.96 17.72
C PRO A 19 -10.88 -3.35 17.39
N TRP A 20 -9.94 -3.07 18.30
CA TRP A 20 -8.49 -3.23 18.05
C TRP A 20 -8.09 -4.62 17.55
N LYS A 21 -8.60 -5.68 18.19
CA LYS A 21 -8.33 -7.07 17.76
C LYS A 21 -8.79 -7.36 16.34
N SER A 22 -9.94 -6.81 15.95
CA SER A 22 -10.47 -6.93 14.59
C SER A 22 -9.64 -6.11 13.61
N LEU A 23 -9.21 -4.92 14.01
CA LEU A 23 -8.35 -4.05 13.21
C LEU A 23 -6.99 -4.72 12.91
N LEU A 24 -6.36 -5.33 13.91
CA LEU A 24 -5.14 -6.12 13.75
C LEU A 24 -5.32 -7.24 12.72
N LYS A 25 -6.41 -7.99 12.82
CA LYS A 25 -6.71 -9.10 11.91
C LYS A 25 -6.99 -8.61 10.49
N THR A 26 -7.87 -7.63 10.33
CA THR A 26 -8.27 -7.13 9.01
C THR A 26 -7.14 -6.36 8.33
N GLY A 27 -6.38 -5.55 9.08
CA GLY A 27 -5.24 -4.81 8.57
C GLY A 27 -4.13 -5.73 8.08
N SER A 28 -3.73 -6.73 8.88
CA SER A 28 -2.69 -7.66 8.48
C SER A 28 -3.09 -8.55 7.31
N ASN A 29 -4.33 -9.07 7.31
CA ASN A 29 -4.82 -9.95 6.25
C ASN A 29 -5.16 -9.19 4.96
N GLY A 30 -5.49 -7.91 5.06
CA GLY A 30 -5.85 -7.09 3.90
C GLY A 30 -4.67 -6.65 3.04
N VAL A 31 -3.47 -6.63 3.60
CA VAL A 31 -2.27 -6.12 2.89
C VAL A 31 -1.27 -7.20 2.51
N ALA A 32 -1.30 -8.37 3.15
CA ALA A 32 -0.38 -9.46 2.88
C ALA A 32 -1.10 -10.80 2.66
N VAL A 33 -0.52 -11.65 1.84
CA VAL A 33 -1.04 -12.98 1.51
C VAL A 33 -0.29 -14.08 2.26
N SER A 34 1.03 -13.95 2.36
CA SER A 34 1.87 -14.94 3.05
C SER A 34 1.65 -14.92 4.57
N PRO A 35 1.79 -16.06 5.26
CA PRO A 35 1.79 -16.09 6.72
C PRO A 35 2.86 -15.17 7.32
N TYR A 36 4.04 -15.14 6.73
CA TYR A 36 5.15 -14.28 7.15
C TYR A 36 4.79 -12.80 7.03
N GLY A 37 4.31 -12.36 5.86
CA GLY A 37 3.92 -10.96 5.64
C GLY A 37 2.79 -10.50 6.57
N ARG A 38 1.79 -11.38 6.80
CA ARG A 38 0.70 -11.10 7.75
C ARG A 38 1.19 -10.96 9.18
N ASN A 39 2.11 -11.85 9.60
CA ASN A 39 2.66 -11.79 10.95
C ASN A 39 3.48 -10.51 11.14
N LEU A 40 4.35 -10.19 10.20
CA LEU A 40 5.17 -8.97 10.23
C LEU A 40 4.30 -7.71 10.30
N MET A 41 3.25 -7.63 9.48
CA MET A 41 2.30 -6.50 9.54
C MET A 41 1.60 -6.41 10.90
N ARG A 42 1.24 -7.54 11.48
CA ARG A 42 0.64 -7.59 12.83
C ARG A 42 1.62 -7.08 13.89
N GLU A 43 2.88 -7.51 13.85
CA GLU A 43 3.93 -7.04 14.77
C GLU A 43 4.13 -5.53 14.65
N MET A 44 4.16 -4.99 13.42
CA MET A 44 4.24 -3.54 13.20
C MET A 44 3.05 -2.78 13.79
N MET A 45 1.83 -3.33 13.68
CA MET A 45 0.64 -2.72 14.28
C MET A 45 0.65 -2.82 15.82
N MET A 46 1.19 -3.91 16.39
CA MET A 46 1.28 -4.12 17.84
C MET A 46 2.14 -3.09 18.57
N VAL A 47 2.98 -2.32 17.87
CA VAL A 47 3.68 -1.15 18.44
C VAL A 47 2.70 -0.11 19.02
N TYR A 48 1.44 -0.14 18.55
CA TYR A 48 0.36 0.74 19.02
C TYR A 48 -0.61 0.06 19.99
N ASP A 49 -0.27 -1.16 20.48
CA ASP A 49 -1.11 -1.83 21.47
C ASP A 49 -1.21 -0.99 22.75
N GLY A 50 -2.43 -0.76 23.20
CA GLY A 50 -2.71 0.18 24.30
C GLY A 50 -2.80 1.67 23.91
N ASP A 51 -2.42 2.06 22.67
CA ASP A 51 -2.57 3.44 22.15
C ASP A 51 -3.18 3.46 20.74
N GLN A 52 -4.36 2.89 20.61
CA GLN A 52 -5.11 2.85 19.34
C GLN A 52 -5.37 4.27 18.80
N SER A 53 -5.47 5.27 19.65
CA SER A 53 -5.69 6.65 19.24
C SER A 53 -4.53 7.20 18.41
N ARG A 54 -3.30 6.83 18.79
CA ARG A 54 -2.08 7.18 18.03
C ARG A 54 -2.06 6.49 16.68
N TYR A 55 -2.40 5.20 16.62
CA TYR A 55 -2.54 4.47 15.34
C TYR A 55 -3.58 5.13 14.43
N ALA A 56 -4.74 5.48 14.98
CA ALA A 56 -5.83 6.13 14.24
C ALA A 56 -5.41 7.49 13.67
N ARG A 57 -4.73 8.33 14.45
CA ARG A 57 -4.21 9.63 14.00
C ARG A 57 -3.20 9.45 12.87
N LEU A 58 -2.24 8.53 13.00
CA LEU A 58 -1.21 8.29 11.98
C LEU A 58 -1.84 7.80 10.68
N SER A 59 -2.70 6.78 10.76
CA SER A 59 -3.37 6.21 9.60
C SER A 59 -4.33 7.21 8.95
N GLY A 60 -5.12 7.92 9.74
CA GLY A 60 -6.03 8.96 9.27
C GLY A 60 -5.29 10.11 8.58
N HIS A 61 -4.14 10.51 9.11
CA HIS A 61 -3.27 11.51 8.49
C HIS A 61 -2.76 11.04 7.12
N GLY A 62 -2.27 9.79 7.02
CA GLY A 62 -1.82 9.21 5.75
C GLY A 62 -2.93 9.20 4.68
N PHE A 63 -4.14 8.78 5.04
CA PHE A 63 -5.28 8.80 4.12
C PHE A 63 -5.71 10.20 3.70
N ARG A 64 -5.62 11.18 4.61
CA ARG A 64 -5.91 12.58 4.29
C ARG A 64 -4.91 13.14 3.28
N ILE A 65 -3.61 12.94 3.49
CA ILE A 65 -2.56 13.37 2.55
C ILE A 65 -2.77 12.71 1.18
N LEU A 66 -3.08 11.41 1.15
CA LEU A 66 -3.38 10.70 -0.09
C LEU A 66 -4.57 11.35 -0.82
N ALA A 67 -5.66 11.63 -0.11
CA ALA A 67 -6.82 12.27 -0.70
C ALA A 67 -6.52 13.67 -1.23
N GLU A 68 -5.75 14.48 -0.49
CA GLU A 68 -5.32 15.81 -0.91
C GLU A 68 -4.41 15.77 -2.14
N ALA A 69 -3.51 14.78 -2.22
CA ALA A 69 -2.68 14.58 -3.40
C ALA A 69 -3.52 14.18 -4.63
N MET A 70 -4.51 13.31 -4.45
CA MET A 70 -5.42 12.90 -5.53
C MET A 70 -6.33 14.06 -6.00
N GLU A 71 -6.71 14.99 -5.11
CA GLU A 71 -7.49 16.17 -5.50
C GLU A 71 -6.72 17.15 -6.37
N LYS A 72 -5.40 17.19 -6.24
CA LYS A 72 -4.54 18.08 -7.06
C LYS A 72 -4.45 17.64 -8.51
N ASP A 73 -4.85 16.40 -8.82
CA ASP A 73 -4.84 15.81 -10.17
C ASP A 73 -3.53 16.09 -10.96
N LEU A 74 -2.42 15.97 -10.24
CA LEU A 74 -1.09 16.23 -10.81
C LEU A 74 -0.72 15.16 -11.83
N PRO A 75 0.00 15.51 -12.91
CA PRO A 75 0.47 14.53 -13.87
C PRO A 75 1.38 13.51 -13.20
N TYR A 76 1.14 12.21 -13.48
CA TYR A 76 1.97 11.10 -12.98
C TYR A 76 3.24 10.93 -13.83
N GLU A 77 4.01 12.00 -13.97
CA GLU A 77 5.26 11.99 -14.74
C GLU A 77 6.44 11.85 -13.79
N LEU A 78 7.24 10.81 -14.02
CA LEU A 78 8.52 10.62 -13.32
C LEU A 78 9.64 11.01 -14.26
N LYS A 79 10.56 11.86 -13.80
CA LYS A 79 11.76 12.30 -14.54
C LYS A 79 12.98 11.39 -14.26
N CYS A 80 12.78 10.27 -13.61
CA CYS A 80 13.80 9.29 -13.30
C CYS A 80 13.36 7.90 -13.79
N PRO A 81 14.30 6.98 -14.00
CA PRO A 81 13.98 5.59 -14.24
C PRO A 81 13.09 5.04 -13.11
N ALA A 82 12.06 4.28 -13.48
CA ALA A 82 11.09 3.76 -12.54
C ALA A 82 10.66 2.35 -12.90
N LEU A 83 10.27 1.59 -11.88
CA LEU A 83 9.69 0.26 -11.98
C LEU A 83 8.45 0.19 -11.10
N LEU A 84 7.33 -0.19 -11.66
CA LEU A 84 6.11 -0.48 -10.91
C LEU A 84 6.13 -1.95 -10.47
N ILE A 85 5.82 -2.20 -9.22
CA ILE A 85 5.71 -3.55 -8.65
C ILE A 85 4.33 -3.69 -8.03
N CYS A 86 3.58 -4.72 -8.42
CA CYS A 86 2.23 -4.94 -7.92
C CYS A 86 1.95 -6.42 -7.69
N GLY A 87 1.48 -6.76 -6.50
CA GLY A 87 1.00 -8.10 -6.19
C GLY A 87 -0.28 -8.43 -6.96
N LYS A 88 -0.36 -9.62 -7.57
CA LYS A 88 -1.58 -10.04 -8.29
C LYS A 88 -2.79 -10.21 -7.40
N LYS A 89 -2.58 -10.41 -6.10
CA LYS A 89 -3.62 -10.53 -5.06
C LYS A 89 -3.73 -9.25 -4.21
N ASP A 90 -3.33 -8.10 -4.76
CA ASP A 90 -3.49 -6.81 -4.09
C ASP A 90 -4.96 -6.38 -4.10
N HIS A 91 -5.59 -6.44 -2.94
CA HIS A 91 -6.97 -6.00 -2.73
C HIS A 91 -7.07 -4.64 -2.00
N ALA A 92 -5.93 -3.94 -1.81
CA ALA A 92 -5.92 -2.63 -1.18
C ALA A 92 -6.45 -1.56 -2.13
N GLY A 93 -7.69 -1.20 -1.94
CA GLY A 93 -8.36 -0.18 -2.75
C GLY A 93 -8.37 -0.48 -4.25
N SER A 94 -7.80 0.41 -5.05
CA SER A 94 -7.75 0.30 -6.51
C SER A 94 -6.32 0.14 -7.05
N CYS A 95 -5.38 -0.35 -6.26
CA CYS A 95 -3.95 -0.42 -6.61
C CYS A 95 -3.68 -1.15 -7.93
N ILE A 96 -4.29 -2.31 -8.16
CA ILE A 96 -4.16 -3.05 -9.43
C ILE A 96 -4.60 -2.19 -10.61
N ARG A 97 -5.75 -1.52 -10.49
CA ARG A 97 -6.29 -0.66 -11.55
C ARG A 97 -5.39 0.54 -11.83
N TYR A 98 -4.87 1.17 -10.79
CA TYR A 98 -3.98 2.33 -10.94
C TYR A 98 -2.63 1.94 -11.52
N ASN A 99 -2.02 0.84 -11.10
CA ASN A 99 -0.77 0.35 -11.68
C ASN A 99 -0.91 0.02 -13.18
N LYS A 100 -2.01 -0.65 -13.58
CA LYS A 100 -2.32 -0.92 -14.99
C LYS A 100 -2.49 0.37 -15.81
N ALA A 101 -3.23 1.34 -15.27
CA ALA A 101 -3.47 2.61 -15.94
C ALA A 101 -2.17 3.41 -16.09
N TRP A 102 -1.37 3.47 -15.05
CA TRP A 102 -0.09 4.19 -15.03
C TRP A 102 0.90 3.58 -15.99
N HIS A 103 1.08 2.25 -15.97
CA HIS A 103 1.88 1.53 -16.95
C HIS A 103 1.43 1.84 -18.40
N LYS A 104 0.13 1.74 -18.67
CA LYS A 104 -0.44 2.02 -20.01
C LYS A 104 -0.19 3.45 -20.46
N GLN A 105 -0.29 4.41 -19.55
CA GLN A 105 -0.16 5.84 -19.86
C GLN A 105 1.30 6.27 -20.07
N THR A 106 2.24 5.70 -19.31
CA THR A 106 3.62 6.18 -19.25
C THR A 106 4.64 5.24 -19.87
N GLY A 107 4.29 3.97 -20.09
CA GLY A 107 5.24 2.95 -20.54
C GLY A 107 6.20 2.47 -19.45
N ILE A 108 6.10 2.97 -18.21
CA ILE A 108 6.92 2.49 -17.08
C ILE A 108 6.71 0.98 -16.92
N PRO A 109 7.79 0.16 -16.86
CA PRO A 109 7.67 -1.29 -16.68
C PRO A 109 6.86 -1.64 -15.43
N LEU A 110 6.01 -2.66 -15.53
CA LEU A 110 5.17 -3.16 -14.44
C LEU A 110 5.41 -4.65 -14.24
N GLU A 111 5.94 -4.99 -13.08
CA GLU A 111 6.15 -6.37 -12.65
C GLU A 111 5.01 -6.86 -11.77
N TRP A 112 4.40 -7.95 -12.19
CA TRP A 112 3.33 -8.62 -11.48
C TRP A 112 3.90 -9.72 -10.60
N ILE A 113 3.65 -9.63 -9.29
CA ILE A 113 4.15 -10.60 -8.32
C ILE A 113 3.08 -11.64 -8.03
N GLU A 114 3.35 -12.88 -8.43
CA GLU A 114 2.47 -14.03 -8.16
C GLU A 114 2.37 -14.27 -6.64
N ASP A 115 1.17 -14.62 -6.20
CA ASP A 115 0.89 -14.95 -4.79
C ASP A 115 1.35 -13.88 -3.80
N ALA A 116 1.26 -12.60 -4.18
CA ALA A 116 1.57 -11.47 -3.33
C ALA A 116 0.41 -10.49 -3.27
N GLY A 117 0.23 -9.87 -2.12
CA GLY A 117 -0.74 -8.81 -1.85
C GLY A 117 -0.16 -7.41 -2.02
N HIS A 118 -0.72 -6.45 -1.28
CA HIS A 118 -0.28 -5.05 -1.28
C HIS A 118 1.17 -4.91 -0.79
N ASN A 119 1.53 -5.63 0.27
CA ASN A 119 2.89 -5.70 0.78
C ASN A 119 3.67 -6.81 0.08
N SER A 120 3.81 -6.72 -1.23
CA SER A 120 4.51 -7.73 -2.03
C SER A 120 5.97 -7.94 -1.60
N ASN A 121 6.61 -6.91 -1.07
CA ASN A 121 7.96 -6.97 -0.51
C ASN A 121 8.07 -7.88 0.74
N THR A 122 7.01 -8.00 1.53
CA THR A 122 6.98 -8.90 2.68
C THR A 122 6.41 -10.27 2.33
N ASP A 123 5.63 -10.36 1.27
CA ASP A 123 5.11 -11.65 0.78
C ASP A 123 6.15 -12.46 0.01
N LYS A 124 7.04 -11.78 -0.73
CA LYS A 124 8.07 -12.39 -1.61
C LYS A 124 9.42 -11.64 -1.48
N PRO A 125 10.02 -11.56 -0.28
CA PRO A 125 11.16 -10.68 -0.02
C PRO A 125 12.37 -10.99 -0.90
N GLU A 126 12.74 -12.25 -1.09
CA GLU A 126 13.89 -12.62 -1.92
C GLU A 126 13.68 -12.22 -3.38
N TYR A 127 12.49 -12.48 -3.92
CA TYR A 127 12.15 -12.13 -5.30
C TYR A 127 12.17 -10.62 -5.52
N ILE A 128 11.54 -9.86 -4.63
CA ILE A 128 11.49 -8.39 -4.73
C ILE A 128 12.89 -7.79 -4.58
N ASN A 129 13.70 -8.28 -3.64
CA ASN A 129 15.07 -7.80 -3.47
C ASN A 129 15.93 -8.07 -4.70
N ALA A 130 15.81 -9.24 -5.31
CA ALA A 130 16.51 -9.56 -6.55
C ALA A 130 16.06 -8.66 -7.71
N LEU A 131 14.76 -8.42 -7.84
CA LEU A 131 14.18 -7.55 -8.85
C LEU A 131 14.68 -6.10 -8.71
N ILE A 132 14.71 -5.56 -7.49
CA ILE A 132 15.25 -4.23 -7.20
C ILE A 132 16.74 -4.17 -7.52
N ALA A 133 17.52 -5.16 -7.10
CA ALA A 133 18.96 -5.22 -7.37
C ALA A 133 19.25 -5.26 -8.89
N GLU A 134 18.48 -6.04 -9.65
CA GLU A 134 18.60 -6.10 -11.11
C GLU A 134 18.24 -4.77 -11.76
N PHE A 135 17.16 -4.13 -11.30
CA PHE A 135 16.75 -2.83 -11.81
C PHE A 135 17.82 -1.77 -11.57
N VAL A 136 18.35 -1.67 -10.36
CA VAL A 136 19.42 -0.70 -10.02
C VAL A 136 20.70 -0.98 -10.84
N LYS A 137 21.08 -2.24 -11.01
CA LYS A 137 22.26 -2.63 -11.80
C LYS A 137 22.16 -2.22 -13.25
N LYS A 138 20.96 -2.19 -13.84
CA LYS A 138 20.74 -1.73 -15.23
C LYS A 138 20.87 -0.21 -15.39
N LEU A 139 20.88 0.54 -14.30
CA LEU A 139 20.99 2.00 -14.28
C LEU A 139 22.42 2.51 -14.03
N ALA A 140 23.31 1.63 -13.55
CA ALA A 140 24.71 1.91 -13.29
C ALA A 140 25.56 1.68 -14.55
#